data_99f595cd31b984d24aa08bcb94390fe9
#
_entry.id   99f595cd31b984d24aa08bcb94390fe9
#
_cell.length_a   1.000
_cell.length_b   1.000
_cell.length_c   1.000
_cell.angle_alpha   90.00
_cell.angle_beta   90.00
_cell.angle_gamma   90.00
#
_symmetry.space_group_name_H-M   'P 1'
#
loop_
_entity.id
_entity.type
_entity.pdbx_description
1 polymer ?
#
loop_
_entity_poly.entity_id
_entity_poly.type
_entity_poly.pdbx_seq_one_letter_code
_entity_poly.pdbx_strand_id
1 'polypeptide(L)'
;MDTIDIEHLINPDQLAVEIADKWRLWHSLRSTWVEQTKELRNYVYATDTTTTANAILPWSNTTTTPKITQISDNLHANYFATLFPQQKWMRWEASTRDSAKREKRDVIQAYMENKVNQSGFINTVSDIVQDWILYGNCFAMVDWEDGFVNKESGEFIQKYTGPRLKRVSPYDICFNPTATSFEDSPKVIRSIKSLGEIKRMIDADPSNSYLKEVLDKMMGARKAVRSSEGHIDKGEGFTADGFSNIQQYYESDYVEILTFYGDIYDQASNEFMSDRIITIVDRAYVIDNQENPSWLGKSPIFHSGWRNRPDNLYSMGPLDNLVGMQYRIDHLENLKADVFD
;
A
#
# COMPACT_ATOMS: atom_id res chain seq x y z
N MET A 1 -3.27 -16.34 21.96
CA MET A 1 -2.58 -16.48 20.66
C MET A 1 -1.97 -17.85 20.67
N ASP A 2 -2.54 -18.75 19.86
CA ASP A 2 -2.03 -20.12 19.80
C ASP A 2 -0.65 -20.09 19.18
N THR A 3 0.28 -20.79 19.81
CA THR A 3 1.62 -21.01 19.29
C THR A 3 1.51 -21.58 17.88
N ILE A 4 2.01 -20.84 16.90
CA ILE A 4 2.05 -21.26 15.51
C ILE A 4 2.85 -22.56 15.46
N ASP A 5 2.17 -23.64 15.14
CA ASP A 5 2.78 -24.95 14.98
C ASP A 5 3.51 -24.97 13.62
N ILE A 6 4.78 -24.57 13.65
CA ILE A 6 5.63 -24.39 12.46
C ILE A 6 6.04 -25.74 11.84
N GLU A 7 5.79 -26.86 12.55
CA GLU A 7 6.25 -28.20 12.15
C GLU A 7 5.52 -28.77 10.89
N HIS A 8 4.41 -28.18 10.45
CA HIS A 8 3.64 -28.63 9.26
C HIS A 8 3.73 -27.68 8.07
N LEU A 9 4.67 -26.76 8.05
CA LEU A 9 4.81 -25.80 6.97
C LEU A 9 5.77 -26.32 5.90
N ILE A 10 5.44 -26.02 4.63
CA ILE A 10 6.41 -25.95 3.52
C ILE A 10 7.68 -25.30 4.04
N ASN A 11 8.83 -25.83 3.66
CA ASN A 11 10.13 -25.29 4.08
C ASN A 11 10.08 -23.74 4.07
N PRO A 12 10.26 -23.06 5.22
CA PRO A 12 10.11 -21.60 5.31
C PRO A 12 10.94 -20.84 4.29
N ASP A 13 12.12 -21.34 3.95
CA ASP A 13 13.00 -20.72 2.96
C ASP A 13 12.39 -20.79 1.54
N GLN A 14 11.76 -21.90 1.18
CA GLN A 14 11.08 -22.04 -0.12
C GLN A 14 9.84 -21.16 -0.19
N LEU A 15 9.07 -21.07 0.88
CA LEU A 15 7.89 -20.22 0.97
C LEU A 15 8.23 -18.75 0.83
N ALA A 16 9.32 -18.29 1.47
CA ALA A 16 9.79 -16.92 1.32
C ALA A 16 10.18 -16.58 -0.12
N VAL A 17 10.90 -17.50 -0.78
CA VAL A 17 11.28 -17.34 -2.19
C VAL A 17 10.04 -17.31 -3.09
N GLU A 18 9.09 -18.18 -2.90
CA GLU A 18 7.86 -18.22 -3.69
C GLU A 18 7.06 -16.90 -3.61
N ILE A 19 6.91 -16.35 -2.40
CA ILE A 19 6.23 -15.07 -2.22
C ILE A 19 7.01 -13.92 -2.87
N ALA A 20 8.34 -13.91 -2.72
CA ALA A 20 9.20 -12.92 -3.36
C ALA A 20 9.13 -12.99 -4.89
N ASP A 21 9.04 -14.20 -5.45
CA ASP A 21 8.90 -14.40 -6.90
C ASP A 21 7.50 -13.98 -7.40
N LYS A 22 6.42 -14.26 -6.64
CA LYS A 22 5.09 -13.74 -6.95
C LYS A 22 5.08 -12.21 -6.95
N TRP A 23 5.70 -11.57 -5.97
CA TRP A 23 5.86 -10.12 -5.94
C TRP A 23 6.58 -9.61 -7.19
N ARG A 24 7.73 -10.19 -7.54
CA ARG A 24 8.54 -9.79 -8.71
C ARG A 24 7.74 -9.95 -10.01
N LEU A 25 7.06 -11.09 -10.19
CA LEU A 25 6.25 -11.36 -11.36
C LEU A 25 5.12 -10.34 -11.51
N TRP A 26 4.33 -10.13 -10.48
CA TRP A 26 3.19 -9.21 -10.54
C TRP A 26 3.63 -7.76 -10.65
N HIS A 27 4.75 -7.40 -10.04
CA HIS A 27 5.36 -6.09 -10.22
C HIS A 27 5.79 -5.86 -11.67
N SER A 28 6.39 -6.85 -12.32
CA SER A 28 6.75 -6.78 -13.73
C SER A 28 5.53 -6.66 -14.64
N LEU A 29 4.46 -7.41 -14.38
CA LEU A 29 3.22 -7.35 -15.17
C LEU A 29 2.55 -5.97 -15.14
N ARG A 30 2.74 -5.18 -14.10
CA ARG A 30 2.18 -3.82 -13.99
C ARG A 30 3.16 -2.71 -14.38
N SER A 31 4.35 -3.02 -14.87
CA SER A 31 5.41 -2.03 -15.16
C SER A 31 4.93 -0.87 -16.04
N THR A 32 4.19 -1.16 -17.11
CA THR A 32 3.62 -0.13 -18.00
C THR A 32 2.68 0.82 -17.27
N TRP A 33 1.83 0.30 -16.38
CA TRP A 33 0.96 1.13 -15.56
C TRP A 33 1.77 2.01 -14.58
N VAL A 34 2.82 1.46 -13.98
CA VAL A 34 3.71 2.21 -13.07
C VAL A 34 4.41 3.34 -13.81
N GLU A 35 4.90 3.13 -15.03
CA GLU A 35 5.54 4.16 -15.83
C GLU A 35 4.57 5.29 -16.19
N GLN A 36 3.36 4.95 -16.66
CA GLN A 36 2.32 5.93 -16.97
C GLN A 36 1.93 6.76 -15.75
N THR A 37 1.78 6.13 -14.60
CA THR A 37 1.43 6.84 -13.36
C THR A 37 2.59 7.71 -12.84
N LYS A 38 3.84 7.30 -13.02
CA LYS A 38 5.01 8.14 -12.71
C LYS A 38 5.04 9.40 -13.58
N GLU A 39 4.81 9.26 -14.88
CA GLU A 39 4.73 10.38 -15.81
C GLU A 39 3.61 11.34 -15.40
N LEU A 40 2.38 10.83 -15.18
CA LEU A 40 1.26 11.64 -14.71
C LEU A 40 1.59 12.40 -13.42
N ARG A 41 2.23 11.72 -12.46
CA ARG A 41 2.63 12.31 -11.19
C ARG A 41 3.59 13.49 -11.35
N ASN A 42 4.53 13.38 -12.29
CA ASN A 42 5.45 14.47 -12.59
C ASN A 42 4.70 15.72 -13.07
N TYR A 43 3.69 15.56 -13.92
CA TYR A 43 2.84 16.69 -14.36
C TYR A 43 1.95 17.24 -13.25
N VAL A 44 1.36 16.38 -12.42
CA VAL A 44 0.48 16.83 -11.31
C VAL A 44 1.26 17.67 -10.29
N TYR A 45 2.47 17.26 -9.96
CA TYR A 45 3.31 17.96 -8.98
C TYR A 45 4.26 18.95 -9.63
N ALA A 46 4.25 19.08 -10.95
CA ALA A 46 5.14 19.97 -11.73
C ALA A 46 6.62 19.80 -11.37
N THR A 47 7.03 18.55 -11.04
CA THR A 47 8.40 18.24 -10.61
C THR A 47 9.34 18.00 -11.77
N ASP A 48 8.82 17.66 -12.95
CA ASP A 48 9.60 17.43 -14.16
C ASP A 48 9.27 18.45 -15.23
N THR A 49 10.15 19.43 -15.38
CA THR A 49 10.09 20.41 -16.46
C THR A 49 10.88 19.98 -17.69
N THR A 50 11.61 18.85 -17.61
CA THR A 50 12.53 18.43 -18.68
C THR A 50 11.81 17.75 -19.83
N THR A 51 10.67 17.09 -19.60
CA THR A 51 9.88 16.46 -20.66
C THR A 51 9.16 17.47 -21.54
N THR A 52 8.85 18.66 -21.03
CA THR A 52 8.24 19.76 -21.76
C THR A 52 9.25 20.69 -22.40
N ALA A 53 10.51 20.60 -21.95
CA ALA A 53 11.58 21.44 -22.46
C ALA A 53 11.98 20.99 -23.88
N ASN A 54 11.91 21.90 -24.83
CA ASN A 54 12.76 21.85 -26.03
C ASN A 54 14.22 22.05 -25.59
N ALA A 55 14.76 21.08 -24.87
CA ALA A 55 16.11 21.12 -24.27
C ALA A 55 17.25 21.21 -25.31
N ILE A 56 16.92 21.36 -26.57
CA ILE A 56 17.85 21.49 -27.69
C ILE A 56 18.54 22.87 -27.70
N LEU A 57 17.86 23.89 -27.18
CA LEU A 57 18.36 25.26 -27.24
C LEU A 57 18.43 25.86 -25.82
N PRO A 58 19.61 26.40 -25.43
CA PRO A 58 19.83 26.93 -24.08
C PRO A 58 18.94 28.14 -23.72
N TRP A 59 18.32 28.78 -24.70
CA TRP A 59 17.45 29.95 -24.55
C TRP A 59 15.97 29.64 -24.67
N SER A 60 15.58 28.38 -24.87
CA SER A 60 14.17 27.99 -24.97
C SER A 60 13.50 28.05 -23.60
N ASN A 61 12.26 28.55 -23.59
CA ASN A 61 11.43 28.58 -22.41
C ASN A 61 11.00 27.16 -21.99
N THR A 62 11.03 26.87 -20.70
CA THR A 62 10.72 25.55 -20.14
C THR A 62 9.69 25.65 -19.01
N THR A 63 8.66 26.47 -19.22
CA THR A 63 7.63 26.68 -18.20
C THR A 63 6.52 25.62 -18.31
N THR A 64 6.12 25.06 -17.19
CA THR A 64 5.00 24.14 -17.10
C THR A 64 3.77 24.84 -16.52
N THR A 65 2.66 24.80 -17.24
CA THR A 65 1.38 25.39 -16.79
C THR A 65 0.59 24.33 -16.02
N PRO A 66 0.35 24.45 -14.70
CA PRO A 66 -0.18 23.36 -13.88
C PRO A 66 -1.70 23.14 -14.04
N LYS A 67 -2.17 22.83 -15.26
CA LYS A 67 -3.59 22.58 -15.53
C LYS A 67 -4.09 21.27 -14.95
N ILE A 68 -3.28 20.20 -15.04
CA ILE A 68 -3.64 18.90 -14.46
C ILE A 68 -3.75 19.01 -12.93
N THR A 69 -2.86 19.76 -12.26
CA THR A 69 -2.93 20.03 -10.82
C THR A 69 -4.28 20.68 -10.45
N GLN A 70 -4.66 21.73 -11.17
CA GLN A 70 -5.94 22.42 -10.92
C GLN A 70 -7.15 21.50 -11.08
N ILE A 71 -7.12 20.63 -12.09
CA ILE A 71 -8.20 19.65 -12.32
C ILE A 71 -8.21 18.61 -11.20
N SER A 72 -7.06 18.08 -10.80
CA SER A 72 -6.93 17.13 -9.71
C SER A 72 -7.50 17.68 -8.41
N ASP A 73 -7.12 18.91 -8.03
CA ASP A 73 -7.58 19.56 -6.80
C ASP A 73 -9.09 19.82 -6.82
N ASN A 74 -9.62 20.25 -7.95
CA ASN A 74 -11.08 20.44 -8.12
C ASN A 74 -11.85 19.12 -8.02
N LEU A 75 -11.34 18.04 -8.64
CA LEU A 75 -11.95 16.72 -8.54
C LEU A 75 -11.93 16.24 -7.09
N HIS A 76 -10.78 16.35 -6.42
CA HIS A 76 -10.65 15.97 -5.03
C HIS A 76 -11.64 16.70 -4.13
N ALA A 77 -11.71 18.03 -4.24
CA ALA A 77 -12.63 18.84 -3.46
C ALA A 77 -14.11 18.46 -3.70
N ASN A 78 -14.50 18.23 -4.95
CA ASN A 78 -15.87 17.85 -5.32
C ASN A 78 -16.25 16.47 -4.78
N TYR A 79 -15.38 15.47 -4.93
CA TYR A 79 -15.66 14.12 -4.44
C TYR A 79 -15.66 14.08 -2.92
N PHE A 80 -14.71 14.75 -2.27
CA PHE A 80 -14.65 14.83 -0.82
C PHE A 80 -15.89 15.52 -0.23
N ALA A 81 -16.35 16.64 -0.82
CA ALA A 81 -17.57 17.32 -0.41
C ALA A 81 -18.83 16.44 -0.64
N THR A 82 -18.82 15.61 -1.67
CA THR A 82 -19.94 14.69 -1.95
C THR A 82 -19.98 13.53 -0.95
N LEU A 83 -18.80 12.99 -0.56
CA LEU A 83 -18.71 11.91 0.43
C LEU A 83 -19.06 12.39 1.84
N PHE A 84 -18.67 13.61 2.20
CA PHE A 84 -18.87 14.19 3.53
C PHE A 84 -19.66 15.50 3.47
N PRO A 85 -20.94 15.47 3.03
CA PRO A 85 -21.73 16.69 2.84
C PRO A 85 -22.09 17.38 4.17
N GLN A 86 -22.04 16.66 5.27
CA GLN A 86 -22.38 17.14 6.60
C GLN A 86 -21.51 16.47 7.66
N GLN A 87 -21.42 17.09 8.83
CA GLN A 87 -20.65 16.53 9.95
C GLN A 87 -21.15 15.15 10.42
N LYS A 88 -22.47 14.89 10.28
CA LYS A 88 -23.12 13.59 10.52
C LYS A 88 -23.54 12.95 9.20
N TRP A 89 -22.57 12.49 8.44
CA TRP A 89 -22.76 11.88 7.12
C TRP A 89 -23.20 10.42 7.18
N MET A 90 -22.92 9.72 8.30
CA MET A 90 -23.25 8.32 8.47
C MET A 90 -24.59 8.17 9.22
N ARG A 91 -25.49 7.38 8.63
CA ARG A 91 -26.78 7.09 9.25
C ARG A 91 -27.03 5.60 9.24
N TRP A 92 -27.35 5.08 10.40
CA TRP A 92 -27.74 3.68 10.57
C TRP A 92 -29.26 3.57 10.59
N GLU A 93 -29.76 2.54 9.91
CA GLU A 93 -31.20 2.25 9.90
C GLU A 93 -31.48 0.87 10.48
N ALA A 94 -32.51 0.78 11.31
CA ALA A 94 -32.98 -0.51 11.83
C ALA A 94 -33.78 -1.23 10.76
N SER A 95 -33.55 -2.53 10.58
CA SER A 95 -34.23 -3.37 9.60
C SER A 95 -35.74 -3.54 9.89
N THR A 96 -36.19 -3.26 11.13
CA THR A 96 -37.57 -3.36 11.55
C THR A 96 -37.98 -2.18 12.41
N ARG A 97 -39.30 -1.89 12.48
CA ARG A 97 -39.85 -0.76 13.25
C ARG A 97 -39.97 -0.99 14.77
N ASP A 98 -39.34 -2.02 15.31
CA ASP A 98 -39.34 -2.32 16.74
C ASP A 98 -38.59 -1.25 17.55
N SER A 99 -39.16 -0.82 18.70
CA SER A 99 -38.59 0.22 19.58
C SER A 99 -37.23 -0.19 20.14
N ALA A 100 -37.07 -1.45 20.58
CA ALA A 100 -35.82 -1.96 21.12
C ALA A 100 -34.67 -1.96 20.07
N LYS A 101 -35.00 -2.16 18.80
CA LYS A 101 -34.02 -2.07 17.71
C LYS A 101 -33.66 -0.63 17.36
N ARG A 102 -34.57 0.34 17.58
CA ARG A 102 -34.26 1.77 17.42
C ARG A 102 -33.28 2.26 18.48
N GLU A 103 -33.47 1.88 19.73
CA GLU A 103 -32.54 2.22 20.81
C GLU A 103 -31.15 1.65 20.53
N LYS A 104 -31.04 0.39 20.11
CA LYS A 104 -29.77 -0.23 19.70
C LYS A 104 -29.12 0.51 18.53
N ARG A 105 -29.90 0.94 17.54
CA ARG A 105 -29.40 1.75 16.42
C ARG A 105 -28.73 3.03 16.89
N ASP A 106 -29.38 3.76 17.81
CA ASP A 106 -28.89 5.05 18.29
C ASP A 106 -27.57 4.88 19.07
N VAL A 107 -27.46 3.79 19.86
CA VAL A 107 -26.21 3.44 20.54
C VAL A 107 -25.11 3.08 19.55
N ILE A 108 -25.42 2.26 18.54
CA ILE A 108 -24.44 1.88 17.50
C ILE A 108 -23.99 3.11 16.73
N GLN A 109 -24.92 3.98 16.34
CA GLN A 109 -24.58 5.21 15.63
C GLN A 109 -23.65 6.11 16.44
N ALA A 110 -23.95 6.35 17.72
CA ALA A 110 -23.12 7.16 18.59
C ALA A 110 -21.71 6.55 18.79
N TYR A 111 -21.65 5.22 18.94
CA TYR A 111 -20.38 4.49 19.05
C TYR A 111 -19.54 4.62 17.78
N MET A 112 -20.13 4.41 16.62
CA MET A 112 -19.43 4.48 15.34
C MET A 112 -18.98 5.91 15.01
N GLU A 113 -19.82 6.93 15.25
CA GLU A 113 -19.44 8.34 15.11
C GLU A 113 -18.21 8.68 15.95
N ASN A 114 -18.19 8.20 17.21
CA ASN A 114 -17.05 8.41 18.10
C ASN A 114 -15.79 7.71 17.58
N LYS A 115 -15.90 6.45 17.12
CA LYS A 115 -14.75 5.69 16.58
C LYS A 115 -14.21 6.30 15.29
N VAL A 116 -15.07 6.75 14.39
CA VAL A 116 -14.69 7.45 13.16
C VAL A 116 -13.91 8.73 13.46
N ASN A 117 -14.37 9.52 14.43
CA ASN A 117 -13.68 10.76 14.83
C ASN A 117 -12.32 10.48 15.48
N GLN A 118 -12.22 9.45 16.32
CA GLN A 118 -10.97 9.09 17.02
C GLN A 118 -9.94 8.45 16.10
N SER A 119 -10.36 7.71 15.06
CA SER A 119 -9.46 6.94 14.19
C SER A 119 -8.78 7.79 13.10
N GLY A 120 -9.17 9.05 12.92
CA GLY A 120 -8.69 9.87 11.80
C GLY A 120 -9.23 9.42 10.44
N PHE A 121 -10.38 8.75 10.43
CA PHE A 121 -11.00 8.15 9.24
C PHE A 121 -11.14 9.13 8.07
N ILE A 122 -11.60 10.36 8.32
CA ILE A 122 -11.84 11.37 7.27
C ILE A 122 -10.53 11.72 6.54
N ASN A 123 -9.42 11.88 7.26
CA ASN A 123 -8.13 12.17 6.65
C ASN A 123 -7.65 10.99 5.79
N THR A 124 -7.79 9.76 6.30
CA THR A 124 -7.44 8.56 5.53
C THR A 124 -8.28 8.42 4.26
N VAL A 125 -9.58 8.72 4.32
CA VAL A 125 -10.44 8.71 3.13
C VAL A 125 -10.04 9.81 2.15
N SER A 126 -9.64 10.99 2.62
CA SER A 126 -9.10 12.05 1.76
C SER A 126 -7.90 11.57 0.94
N ASP A 127 -6.95 10.87 1.60
CA ASP A 127 -5.77 10.31 0.93
C ASP A 127 -6.15 9.21 -0.06
N ILE A 128 -7.14 8.36 0.28
CA ILE A 128 -7.66 7.31 -0.61
C ILE A 128 -8.34 7.91 -1.85
N VAL A 129 -9.11 8.99 -1.69
CA VAL A 129 -9.74 9.71 -2.82
C VAL A 129 -8.66 10.34 -3.71
N GLN A 130 -7.57 10.86 -3.12
CA GLN A 130 -6.44 11.37 -3.88
C GLN A 130 -5.79 10.28 -4.73
N ASP A 131 -5.56 9.08 -4.17
CA ASP A 131 -5.05 7.93 -4.93
C ASP A 131 -6.00 7.54 -6.06
N TRP A 132 -7.30 7.52 -5.80
CA TRP A 132 -8.33 7.18 -6.79
C TRP A 132 -8.32 8.13 -7.99
N ILE A 133 -8.08 9.42 -7.75
CA ILE A 133 -7.98 10.44 -8.80
C ILE A 133 -6.65 10.33 -9.54
N LEU A 134 -5.53 10.19 -8.82
CA LEU A 134 -4.19 10.17 -9.42
C LEU A 134 -3.90 8.88 -10.18
N TYR A 135 -4.25 7.74 -9.59
CA TYR A 135 -3.85 6.43 -10.11
C TYR A 135 -5.01 5.65 -10.75
N GLY A 136 -6.23 6.20 -10.73
CA GLY A 136 -7.41 5.48 -11.16
C GLY A 136 -7.77 4.28 -10.29
N ASN A 137 -6.97 3.98 -9.28
CA ASN A 137 -7.11 2.84 -8.38
C ASN A 137 -6.83 3.27 -6.96
N CYS A 138 -7.66 2.87 -6.03
CA CYS A 138 -7.38 3.04 -4.62
C CYS A 138 -7.53 1.72 -3.87
N PHE A 139 -6.71 1.57 -2.84
CA PHE A 139 -6.68 0.39 -1.99
C PHE A 139 -6.78 0.82 -0.53
N ALA A 140 -7.64 0.14 0.19
CA ALA A 140 -7.84 0.36 1.61
C ALA A 140 -7.81 -0.96 2.35
N MET A 141 -7.30 -0.96 3.56
CA MET A 141 -7.31 -2.10 4.46
C MET A 141 -8.01 -1.72 5.75
N VAL A 142 -8.88 -2.59 6.23
CA VAL A 142 -9.49 -2.45 7.55
C VAL A 142 -8.81 -3.41 8.50
N ASP A 143 -8.28 -2.86 9.58
CA ASP A 143 -7.55 -3.60 10.60
C ASP A 143 -8.10 -3.25 11.98
N TRP A 144 -7.94 -4.15 12.96
CA TRP A 144 -8.29 -3.90 14.35
C TRP A 144 -7.05 -3.44 15.10
N GLU A 145 -7.11 -2.25 15.69
CA GLU A 145 -6.01 -1.69 16.46
C GLU A 145 -6.33 -1.69 17.95
N ASP A 146 -5.46 -2.31 18.74
CA ASP A 146 -5.50 -2.26 20.20
C ASP A 146 -4.31 -1.43 20.71
N GLY A 147 -4.56 -0.14 20.90
CA GLY A 147 -3.55 0.79 21.36
C GLY A 147 -3.55 0.92 22.87
N PHE A 148 -2.64 0.25 23.55
CA PHE A 148 -2.35 0.47 24.96
C PHE A 148 -0.98 1.15 25.13
N VAL A 149 -0.91 2.15 25.99
CA VAL A 149 0.37 2.74 26.39
C VAL A 149 0.57 2.43 27.86
N ASN A 150 1.63 1.68 28.14
CA ASN A 150 2.06 1.44 29.52
C ASN A 150 2.93 2.65 29.93
N LYS A 151 2.48 3.39 30.95
CA LYS A 151 3.32 4.40 31.58
C LYS A 151 4.30 3.75 32.53
N GLU A 152 5.45 4.36 32.73
CA GLU A 152 6.45 3.95 33.74
C GLU A 152 5.84 3.85 35.16
N SER A 153 4.69 4.48 35.39
CA SER A 153 3.91 4.39 36.63
C SER A 153 3.06 3.13 36.77
N GLY A 154 3.05 2.24 35.78
CA GLY A 154 2.22 1.02 35.78
C GLY A 154 0.74 1.27 35.41
N GLU A 155 0.35 2.48 35.06
CA GLU A 155 -0.98 2.77 34.55
C GLU A 155 -1.08 2.45 33.06
N PHE A 156 -2.10 1.64 32.69
CA PHE A 156 -2.46 1.40 31.30
C PHE A 156 -3.36 2.52 30.78
N ILE A 157 -2.89 3.31 29.84
CA ILE A 157 -3.73 4.26 29.12
C ILE A 157 -4.14 3.65 27.80
N GLN A 158 -5.44 3.44 27.63
CA GLN A 158 -6.02 3.03 26.37
C GLN A 158 -6.00 4.24 25.40
N LYS A 159 -5.21 4.15 24.35
CA LYS A 159 -5.08 5.20 23.34
C LYS A 159 -6.22 5.16 22.33
N TYR A 160 -6.39 4.04 21.68
CA TYR A 160 -7.46 3.74 20.74
C TYR A 160 -7.62 2.22 20.66
N THR A 161 -8.85 1.74 20.69
CA THR A 161 -9.19 0.35 20.42
C THR A 161 -10.37 0.31 19.49
N GLY A 162 -10.24 -0.35 18.36
CA GLY A 162 -11.33 -0.48 17.41
C GLY A 162 -10.86 -0.63 15.96
N PRO A 163 -11.82 -0.66 15.03
CA PRO A 163 -11.51 -0.79 13.60
C PRO A 163 -10.84 0.49 13.08
N ARG A 164 -9.75 0.32 12.36
CA ARG A 164 -9.03 1.42 11.71
C ARG A 164 -8.92 1.19 10.22
N LEU A 165 -9.29 2.21 9.44
CA LEU A 165 -9.06 2.24 8.02
C LEU A 165 -7.62 2.67 7.78
N LYS A 166 -6.88 1.90 6.99
CA LYS A 166 -5.51 2.19 6.54
C LYS A 166 -5.50 2.33 5.02
N ARG A 167 -4.85 3.38 4.52
CA ARG A 167 -4.56 3.52 3.10
C ARG A 167 -3.44 2.54 2.74
N VAL A 168 -3.61 1.83 1.64
CA VAL A 168 -2.55 1.04 1.00
C VAL A 168 -2.14 1.76 -0.28
N SER A 169 -0.88 2.14 -0.37
CA SER A 169 -0.38 2.83 -1.57
C SER A 169 -0.53 1.91 -2.80
N PRO A 170 -1.01 2.41 -3.94
CA PRO A 170 -1.10 1.63 -5.17
C PRO A 170 0.25 1.08 -5.67
N TYR A 171 1.36 1.69 -5.26
CA TYR A 171 2.71 1.18 -5.55
C TYR A 171 3.13 0.03 -4.65
N ASP A 172 2.54 -0.08 -3.46
CA ASP A 172 2.92 -1.05 -2.44
C ASP A 172 2.04 -2.30 -2.39
N ILE A 173 1.10 -2.45 -3.32
CA ILE A 173 0.28 -3.65 -3.48
C ILE A 173 0.48 -4.24 -4.87
N CYS A 174 0.73 -5.56 -4.93
CA CYS A 174 0.84 -6.31 -6.18
C CYS A 174 -0.14 -7.49 -6.18
N PHE A 175 -0.75 -7.72 -7.32
CA PHE A 175 -1.67 -8.83 -7.58
C PHE A 175 -1.65 -9.15 -9.08
N ASN A 176 -2.23 -10.28 -9.47
CA ASN A 176 -2.34 -10.61 -10.89
C ASN A 176 -3.35 -9.67 -11.58
N PRO A 177 -2.94 -8.81 -12.52
CA PRO A 177 -3.84 -7.86 -13.18
C PRO A 177 -4.91 -8.51 -14.06
N THR A 178 -4.69 -9.75 -14.49
CA THR A 178 -5.61 -10.51 -15.37
C THR A 178 -6.54 -11.45 -14.61
N ALA A 179 -6.52 -11.41 -13.27
CA ALA A 179 -7.43 -12.21 -12.47
C ALA A 179 -8.89 -11.77 -12.66
N THR A 180 -9.82 -12.70 -12.47
CA THR A 180 -11.25 -12.45 -12.67
C THR A 180 -11.82 -11.51 -11.60
N SER A 181 -11.35 -11.64 -10.35
CA SER A 181 -11.81 -10.86 -9.20
C SER A 181 -10.62 -10.42 -8.35
N PHE A 182 -10.64 -9.16 -7.92
CA PHE A 182 -9.64 -8.70 -6.96
C PHE A 182 -9.80 -9.34 -5.58
N GLU A 183 -11.04 -9.58 -5.16
CA GLU A 183 -11.32 -10.12 -3.83
C GLU A 183 -10.75 -11.52 -3.66
N ASP A 184 -10.93 -12.39 -4.67
CA ASP A 184 -10.55 -13.79 -4.61
C ASP A 184 -9.10 -14.05 -5.06
N SER A 185 -8.45 -13.07 -5.71
CA SER A 185 -7.08 -13.24 -6.17
C SER A 185 -6.07 -13.06 -5.04
N PRO A 186 -4.99 -13.86 -5.02
CA PRO A 186 -3.88 -13.63 -4.11
C PRO A 186 -3.22 -12.26 -4.34
N LYS A 187 -2.77 -11.63 -3.27
CA LYS A 187 -2.16 -10.30 -3.30
C LYS A 187 -1.02 -10.17 -2.30
N VAL A 188 -0.05 -9.34 -2.62
CA VAL A 188 1.09 -9.04 -1.74
C VAL A 188 1.12 -7.55 -1.46
N ILE A 189 1.25 -7.19 -0.19
CA ILE A 189 1.45 -5.80 0.24
C ILE A 189 2.89 -5.66 0.73
N ARG A 190 3.55 -4.60 0.26
CA ARG A 190 4.85 -4.18 0.75
C ARG A 190 4.69 -3.14 1.84
N SER A 191 5.44 -3.28 2.91
CA SER A 191 5.62 -2.25 3.91
C SER A 191 7.11 -2.10 4.26
N ILE A 192 7.53 -0.88 4.54
CA ILE A 192 8.90 -0.58 4.94
C ILE A 192 8.84 -0.16 6.40
N LYS A 193 9.56 -0.90 7.25
CA LYS A 193 9.65 -0.62 8.69
C LYS A 193 11.09 -0.37 9.10
N SER A 194 11.30 0.42 10.14
CA SER A 194 12.63 0.58 10.72
C SER A 194 13.02 -0.65 11.55
N LEU A 195 14.31 -0.92 11.67
CA LEU A 195 14.82 -1.98 12.55
C LEU A 195 14.37 -1.78 14.00
N GLY A 196 14.24 -0.51 14.43
CA GLY A 196 13.73 -0.18 15.76
C GLY A 196 12.26 -0.58 15.96
N GLU A 197 11.42 -0.50 14.92
CA GLU A 197 10.03 -0.97 14.97
C GLU A 197 9.95 -2.49 15.07
N ILE A 198 10.77 -3.20 14.29
CA ILE A 198 10.84 -4.66 14.35
C ILE A 198 11.29 -5.11 15.74
N LYS A 199 12.31 -4.47 16.30
CA LYS A 199 12.76 -4.77 17.65
C LYS A 199 11.65 -4.54 18.69
N ARG A 200 10.89 -3.47 18.59
CA ARG A 200 9.72 -3.23 19.47
C ARG A 200 8.65 -4.33 19.33
N MET A 201 8.42 -4.83 18.11
CA MET A 201 7.50 -5.96 17.89
C MET A 201 8.00 -7.23 18.59
N ILE A 202 9.30 -7.51 18.55
CA ILE A 202 9.93 -8.63 19.25
C ILE A 202 9.84 -8.45 20.77
N ASP A 203 10.13 -7.26 21.26
CA ASP A 203 10.11 -6.96 22.70
C ASP A 203 8.66 -7.00 23.27
N ALA A 204 7.66 -6.73 22.42
CA ALA A 204 6.25 -6.83 22.80
C ALA A 204 5.75 -8.27 22.92
N ASP A 205 6.37 -9.22 22.22
CA ASP A 205 6.08 -10.65 22.35
C ASP A 205 7.37 -11.46 22.61
N PRO A 206 7.87 -11.45 23.87
CA PRO A 206 9.10 -12.15 24.25
C PRO A 206 9.01 -13.68 24.12
N SER A 207 7.79 -14.23 24.02
CA SER A 207 7.56 -15.67 23.87
C SER A 207 7.91 -16.17 22.47
N ASN A 208 7.96 -15.28 21.48
CA ASN A 208 8.30 -15.62 20.12
C ASN A 208 9.83 -15.61 19.88
N SER A 209 10.48 -16.71 20.30
CA SER A 209 11.93 -16.91 20.12
C SER A 209 12.35 -16.93 18.64
N TYR A 210 11.44 -17.33 17.74
CA TYR A 210 11.65 -17.40 16.30
C TYR A 210 11.88 -16.03 15.67
N LEU A 211 11.08 -15.02 16.01
CA LEU A 211 11.27 -13.65 15.54
C LEU A 211 12.65 -13.10 15.93
N LYS A 212 13.13 -13.42 17.12
CA LYS A 212 14.48 -13.03 17.57
C LYS A 212 15.56 -13.70 16.74
N GLU A 213 15.44 -15.01 16.49
CA GLU A 213 16.39 -15.77 15.65
C GLU A 213 16.42 -15.23 14.22
N VAL A 214 15.27 -14.92 13.64
CA VAL A 214 15.17 -14.31 12.30
C VAL A 214 15.86 -12.94 12.28
N LEU A 215 15.66 -12.10 13.29
CA LEU A 215 16.35 -10.81 13.39
C LEU A 215 17.86 -10.99 13.45
N ASP A 216 18.36 -11.93 14.26
CA ASP A 216 19.79 -12.19 14.37
C ASP A 216 20.38 -12.71 13.05
N LYS A 217 19.70 -13.62 12.35
CA LYS A 217 20.07 -14.09 11.00
C LYS A 217 20.11 -12.97 9.98
N MET A 218 19.07 -12.11 9.97
CA MET A 218 18.97 -10.95 9.07
C MET A 218 20.11 -9.95 9.34
N MET A 219 20.39 -9.64 10.60
CA MET A 219 21.49 -8.74 10.98
C MET A 219 22.85 -9.33 10.62
N GLY A 220 23.02 -10.65 10.75
CA GLY A 220 24.22 -11.37 10.31
C GLY A 220 24.41 -11.28 8.80
N ALA A 221 23.36 -11.53 8.02
CA ALA A 221 23.38 -11.43 6.56
C ALA A 221 23.69 -10.00 6.08
N ARG A 222 23.09 -8.98 6.70
CA ARG A 222 23.37 -7.56 6.38
C ARG A 222 24.81 -7.16 6.67
N LYS A 223 25.39 -7.65 7.78
CA LYS A 223 26.82 -7.44 8.07
C LYS A 223 27.72 -8.12 7.05
N ALA A 224 27.38 -9.32 6.60
CA ALA A 224 28.12 -10.06 5.59
C ALA A 224 28.11 -9.35 4.23
N VAL A 225 26.96 -8.78 3.82
CA VAL A 225 26.85 -8.02 2.57
C VAL A 225 27.64 -6.71 2.63
N ARG A 226 27.64 -6.02 3.76
CA ARG A 226 28.48 -4.82 3.97
C ARG A 226 29.99 -5.12 3.81
N SER A 227 30.40 -6.35 4.03
CA SER A 227 31.80 -6.79 3.95
C SER A 227 32.20 -7.41 2.60
N SER A 228 31.26 -7.65 1.69
CA SER A 228 31.51 -8.32 0.41
C SER A 228 31.09 -7.44 -0.78
N GLU A 229 32.03 -7.16 -1.70
CA GLU A 229 31.80 -6.40 -2.93
C GLU A 229 30.98 -7.15 -4.02
N GLY A 230 30.37 -8.30 -3.71
CA GLY A 230 30.04 -9.31 -4.71
C GLY A 230 28.54 -9.68 -4.91
N HIS A 231 27.55 -8.85 -4.63
CA HIS A 231 26.14 -9.23 -4.87
C HIS A 231 25.40 -8.29 -5.84
N ILE A 232 25.75 -8.38 -7.12
CA ILE A 232 25.13 -7.59 -8.22
C ILE A 232 23.72 -8.10 -8.57
N ASP A 233 23.45 -9.40 -8.47
CA ASP A 233 22.19 -10.02 -8.94
C ASP A 233 20.93 -9.69 -8.14
N LYS A 234 21.06 -9.32 -6.87
CA LYS A 234 19.93 -8.89 -6.05
C LYS A 234 19.61 -7.40 -6.20
N GLY A 235 20.48 -6.63 -6.84
CA GLY A 235 20.38 -5.17 -6.97
C GLY A 235 19.27 -4.70 -7.90
N GLU A 236 18.96 -5.46 -8.95
CA GLU A 236 17.99 -5.01 -9.97
C GLU A 236 16.57 -4.88 -9.42
N GLY A 237 16.14 -5.78 -8.53
CA GLY A 237 14.82 -5.72 -7.90
C GLY A 237 14.65 -4.52 -6.98
N PHE A 238 15.69 -4.15 -6.22
CA PHE A 238 15.65 -3.00 -5.30
C PHE A 238 15.76 -1.65 -6.02
N THR A 239 16.43 -1.60 -7.18
CA THR A 239 16.49 -0.40 -8.02
C THR A 239 15.13 -0.04 -8.59
N ALA A 240 14.34 -1.05 -9.01
CA ALA A 240 12.97 -0.84 -9.46
C ALA A 240 12.04 -0.31 -8.35
N ASP A 241 12.35 -0.60 -7.10
CA ASP A 241 11.58 -0.18 -5.92
C ASP A 241 12.03 1.18 -5.33
N GLY A 242 12.94 1.88 -5.98
CA GLY A 242 13.37 3.24 -5.60
C GLY A 242 14.62 3.31 -4.73
N PHE A 243 15.31 2.20 -4.50
CA PHE A 243 16.63 2.20 -3.89
C PHE A 243 17.69 2.25 -5.00
N SER A 244 18.56 3.22 -4.95
CA SER A 244 19.59 3.41 -5.99
C SER A 244 20.62 2.28 -6.01
N ASN A 245 20.79 1.54 -4.90
CA ASN A 245 21.71 0.44 -4.78
C ASN A 245 21.27 -0.48 -3.62
N ILE A 246 21.44 -1.80 -3.78
CA ILE A 246 21.21 -2.79 -2.73
C ILE A 246 22.08 -2.53 -1.49
N GLN A 247 23.29 -2.01 -1.69
CA GLN A 247 24.18 -1.65 -0.60
C GLN A 247 23.59 -0.52 0.24
N GLN A 248 23.00 0.49 -0.39
CA GLN A 248 22.31 1.58 0.30
C GLN A 248 21.09 1.08 1.09
N TYR A 249 20.36 0.08 0.57
CA TYR A 249 19.27 -0.56 1.31
C TYR A 249 19.76 -1.25 2.57
N TYR A 250 20.84 -2.05 2.48
CA TYR A 250 21.39 -2.76 3.64
C TYR A 250 22.13 -1.86 4.63
N GLU A 251 22.60 -0.69 4.19
CA GLU A 251 23.18 0.34 5.05
C GLU A 251 22.09 1.16 5.77
N SER A 252 20.89 1.23 5.21
CA SER A 252 19.76 1.90 5.83
C SER A 252 19.22 1.10 7.01
N ASP A 253 18.62 1.79 7.97
CA ASP A 253 17.93 1.16 9.11
C ASP A 253 16.52 0.64 8.73
N TYR A 254 16.18 0.61 7.45
CA TYR A 254 14.89 0.17 6.94
C TYR A 254 14.92 -1.27 6.47
N VAL A 255 13.77 -1.94 6.66
CA VAL A 255 13.54 -3.34 6.31
C VAL A 255 12.27 -3.44 5.49
N GLU A 256 12.36 -4.12 4.35
CA GLU A 256 11.21 -4.46 3.54
C GLU A 256 10.48 -5.66 4.14
N ILE A 257 9.19 -5.51 4.30
CA ILE A 257 8.26 -6.57 4.74
C ILE A 257 7.24 -6.77 3.64
N LEU A 258 7.09 -8.00 3.17
CA LEU A 258 6.03 -8.40 2.24
C LEU A 258 5.02 -9.25 2.98
N THR A 259 3.76 -8.85 2.95
CA THR A 259 2.63 -9.62 3.50
C THR A 259 1.77 -10.15 2.37
N PHE A 260 1.72 -11.45 2.25
CA PHE A 260 0.91 -12.19 1.28
C PHE A 260 -0.46 -12.51 1.87
N TYR A 261 -1.49 -12.36 1.07
CA TYR A 261 -2.87 -12.74 1.38
C TYR A 261 -3.42 -13.62 0.27
N GLY A 262 -3.90 -14.80 0.61
CA GLY A 262 -4.59 -15.69 -0.31
C GLY A 262 -4.13 -17.14 -0.24
N ASP A 263 -4.40 -17.85 -1.33
CA ASP A 263 -4.11 -19.27 -1.44
C ASP A 263 -2.70 -19.50 -1.98
N ILE A 264 -2.01 -20.48 -1.42
CA ILE A 264 -0.72 -20.95 -1.92
C ILE A 264 -0.83 -22.45 -2.25
N TYR A 265 -0.37 -22.78 -3.44
CA TYR A 265 -0.15 -24.14 -3.88
C TYR A 265 1.32 -24.35 -4.18
N ASP A 266 1.96 -25.20 -3.39
CA ASP A 266 3.34 -25.61 -3.65
C ASP A 266 3.35 -26.79 -4.62
N GLN A 267 3.92 -26.56 -5.81
CA GLN A 267 4.04 -27.57 -6.84
C GLN A 267 5.03 -28.70 -6.47
N ALA A 268 6.01 -28.42 -5.61
CA ALA A 268 7.04 -29.38 -5.23
C ALA A 268 6.54 -30.38 -4.21
N SER A 269 5.82 -29.95 -3.19
CA SER A 269 5.25 -30.80 -2.15
C SER A 269 3.83 -31.27 -2.45
N ASN A 270 3.18 -30.69 -3.48
CA ASN A 270 1.75 -30.88 -3.79
C ASN A 270 0.82 -30.53 -2.61
N GLU A 271 1.26 -29.59 -1.77
CA GLU A 271 0.49 -29.09 -0.64
C GLU A 271 -0.29 -27.83 -1.02
N PHE A 272 -1.53 -27.74 -0.56
CA PHE A 272 -2.39 -26.60 -0.75
C PHE A 272 -2.75 -25.97 0.60
N MET A 273 -2.43 -24.69 0.73
CA MET A 273 -2.80 -23.88 1.89
C MET A 273 -3.79 -22.81 1.44
N SER A 274 -5.02 -22.90 1.92
CA SER A 274 -6.07 -21.93 1.62
C SER A 274 -6.05 -20.76 2.61
N ASP A 275 -6.40 -19.58 2.11
CA ASP A 275 -6.67 -18.34 2.86
C ASP A 275 -5.62 -18.03 3.95
N ARG A 276 -4.36 -17.96 3.54
CA ARG A 276 -3.22 -17.69 4.42
C ARG A 276 -2.82 -16.23 4.42
N ILE A 277 -2.34 -15.77 5.57
CA ILE A 277 -1.61 -14.51 5.73
C ILE A 277 -0.18 -14.88 6.08
N ILE A 278 0.74 -14.55 5.17
CA ILE A 278 2.15 -14.90 5.33
C ILE A 278 2.98 -13.63 5.23
N THR A 279 3.80 -13.38 6.23
CA THR A 279 4.67 -12.21 6.27
C THR A 279 6.12 -12.63 6.17
N ILE A 280 6.83 -12.06 5.20
CA ILE A 280 8.25 -12.30 4.97
C ILE A 280 9.05 -11.01 5.10
N VAL A 281 10.30 -11.14 5.51
CA VAL A 281 11.26 -10.04 5.70
C VAL A 281 12.45 -10.23 4.78
N ASP A 282 12.92 -9.12 4.19
CA ASP A 282 14.08 -9.08 3.29
C ASP A 282 13.98 -10.10 2.14
N ARG A 283 12.77 -10.52 1.75
CA ARG A 283 12.49 -11.53 0.72
C ARG A 283 13.13 -12.91 0.98
N ALA A 284 13.55 -13.15 2.21
CA ALA A 284 14.31 -14.35 2.57
C ALA A 284 13.76 -15.09 3.80
N TYR A 285 13.14 -14.38 4.73
CA TYR A 285 12.76 -14.96 6.01
C TYR A 285 11.25 -14.83 6.24
N VAL A 286 10.59 -15.94 6.55
CA VAL A 286 9.20 -15.94 7.00
C VAL A 286 9.18 -15.53 8.48
N ILE A 287 8.37 -14.56 8.86
CA ILE A 287 8.20 -14.12 10.24
C ILE A 287 6.83 -14.47 10.81
N ASP A 288 5.83 -14.66 9.93
CA ASP A 288 4.48 -15.01 10.34
C ASP A 288 3.81 -15.84 9.25
N ASN A 289 3.06 -16.86 9.64
CA ASN A 289 2.21 -17.66 8.76
C ASN A 289 0.98 -18.12 9.55
N GLN A 290 -0.15 -17.49 9.28
CA GLN A 290 -1.39 -17.76 9.98
C GLN A 290 -2.55 -17.94 9.01
N GLU A 291 -3.58 -18.64 9.44
CA GLU A 291 -4.85 -18.63 8.74
C GLU A 291 -5.49 -17.24 8.86
N ASN A 292 -6.20 -16.85 7.82
CA ASN A 292 -6.91 -15.57 7.83
C ASN A 292 -7.95 -15.56 8.98
N PRO A 293 -7.81 -14.70 9.99
CA PRO A 293 -8.75 -14.65 11.11
C PRO A 293 -10.10 -14.06 10.73
N SER A 294 -10.28 -13.64 9.48
CA SER A 294 -11.53 -13.06 9.01
C SER A 294 -12.62 -14.14 8.88
N TRP A 295 -13.69 -13.99 9.65
CA TRP A 295 -14.87 -14.86 9.54
C TRP A 295 -15.57 -14.81 8.17
N LEU A 296 -15.25 -13.82 7.32
CA LEU A 296 -15.74 -13.69 5.95
C LEU A 296 -14.94 -14.55 4.95
N GLY A 297 -13.80 -15.14 5.34
CA GLY A 297 -12.92 -15.89 4.43
C GLY A 297 -12.37 -15.04 3.29
N LYS A 298 -12.22 -13.72 3.50
CA LYS A 298 -11.70 -12.79 2.50
C LYS A 298 -10.62 -11.91 3.11
N SER A 299 -9.69 -11.48 2.29
CA SER A 299 -8.66 -10.53 2.73
C SER A 299 -9.29 -9.20 3.17
N PRO A 300 -8.75 -8.53 4.19
CA PRO A 300 -9.28 -7.25 4.68
C PRO A 300 -8.96 -6.07 3.76
N ILE A 301 -8.62 -6.33 2.51
CA ILE A 301 -8.18 -5.34 1.52
C ILE A 301 -9.28 -5.12 0.51
N PHE A 302 -9.63 -3.86 0.33
CA PHE A 302 -10.68 -3.40 -0.59
C PHE A 302 -10.04 -2.60 -1.72
N HIS A 303 -10.54 -2.80 -2.94
CA HIS A 303 -10.13 -2.09 -4.14
C HIS A 303 -11.32 -1.36 -4.76
N SER A 304 -11.07 -0.15 -5.24
CA SER A 304 -12.03 0.57 -6.08
C SER A 304 -11.29 1.24 -7.23
N GLY A 305 -11.80 1.00 -8.44
CA GLY A 305 -11.29 1.60 -9.66
C GLY A 305 -12.16 2.76 -10.16
N TRP A 306 -11.56 3.75 -10.84
CA TRP A 306 -12.29 4.85 -11.44
C TRP A 306 -13.07 4.41 -12.68
N ARG A 307 -12.38 3.89 -13.68
CA ARG A 307 -12.95 3.31 -14.89
C ARG A 307 -12.50 1.87 -15.02
N ASN A 308 -13.35 0.97 -14.56
CA ASN A 308 -13.07 -0.46 -14.59
C ASN A 308 -13.00 -0.97 -16.03
N ARG A 309 -12.04 -1.84 -16.26
CA ARG A 309 -11.83 -2.56 -17.51
C ARG A 309 -12.17 -4.03 -17.29
N PRO A 310 -12.85 -4.68 -18.26
CA PRO A 310 -13.18 -6.11 -18.09
C PRO A 310 -11.96 -7.04 -18.17
N ASP A 311 -10.91 -6.58 -18.83
CA ASP A 311 -9.70 -7.34 -19.17
C ASP A 311 -8.53 -7.09 -18.21
N ASN A 312 -8.64 -6.11 -17.33
CA ASN A 312 -7.56 -5.76 -16.43
C ASN A 312 -8.12 -5.14 -15.15
N LEU A 313 -7.64 -5.62 -14.00
CA LEU A 313 -8.06 -5.10 -12.71
C LEU A 313 -7.50 -3.69 -12.39
N TYR A 314 -6.42 -3.27 -13.07
CA TYR A 314 -5.96 -1.89 -12.99
C TYR A 314 -6.85 -1.00 -13.85
N SER A 315 -7.63 -0.16 -13.19
CA SER A 315 -8.54 0.79 -13.83
C SER A 315 -7.80 2.02 -14.33
N MET A 316 -8.39 2.68 -15.34
CA MET A 316 -7.87 3.96 -15.83
C MET A 316 -8.34 5.12 -14.95
N GLY A 317 -7.45 6.08 -14.70
CA GLY A 317 -7.74 7.30 -13.97
C GLY A 317 -8.41 8.39 -14.81
N PRO A 318 -9.03 9.37 -14.18
CA PRO A 318 -9.62 10.53 -14.88
C PRO A 318 -8.57 11.41 -15.56
N LEU A 319 -7.35 11.41 -15.04
CA LEU A 319 -6.25 12.27 -15.50
C LEU A 319 -5.40 11.62 -16.60
N ASP A 320 -5.48 10.31 -16.80
CA ASP A 320 -4.61 9.57 -17.74
C ASP A 320 -4.69 10.14 -19.17
N ASN A 321 -5.88 10.51 -19.63
CA ASN A 321 -6.08 11.08 -20.96
C ASN A 321 -5.66 12.56 -21.07
N LEU A 322 -5.37 13.22 -19.95
CA LEU A 322 -5.04 14.64 -19.92
C LEU A 322 -3.55 14.92 -20.09
N VAL A 323 -2.68 13.91 -19.88
CA VAL A 323 -1.21 14.05 -19.99
C VAL A 323 -0.81 14.58 -21.37
N GLY A 324 -1.35 14.00 -22.45
CA GLY A 324 -1.09 14.45 -23.81
C GLY A 324 -1.60 15.87 -24.10
N MET A 325 -2.70 16.30 -23.48
CA MET A 325 -3.21 17.67 -23.59
C MET A 325 -2.32 18.65 -22.82
N GLN A 326 -1.86 18.28 -21.63
CA GLN A 326 -0.93 19.08 -20.84
C GLN A 326 0.37 19.32 -21.61
N TYR A 327 0.94 18.27 -22.20
CA TYR A 327 2.12 18.39 -23.06
C TYR A 327 1.92 19.40 -24.19
N ARG A 328 0.78 19.36 -24.89
CA ARG A 328 0.47 20.31 -25.97
C ARG A 328 0.33 21.74 -25.47
N ILE A 329 -0.31 21.93 -24.31
CA ILE A 329 -0.47 23.28 -23.72
C ILE A 329 0.90 23.84 -23.39
N ASP A 330 1.75 23.09 -22.69
CA ASP A 330 3.09 23.52 -22.29
C ASP A 330 3.95 23.84 -23.52
N HIS A 331 3.90 22.98 -24.53
CA HIS A 331 4.62 23.19 -25.78
C HIS A 331 4.19 24.49 -26.50
N LEU A 332 2.89 24.75 -26.60
CA LEU A 332 2.36 25.95 -27.26
C LEU A 332 2.68 27.22 -26.45
N GLU A 333 2.57 27.17 -25.14
CA GLU A 333 2.90 28.34 -24.31
C GLU A 333 4.40 28.67 -24.34
N ASN A 334 5.26 27.65 -24.34
CA ASN A 334 6.70 27.83 -24.47
C ASN A 334 7.09 28.38 -25.86
N LEU A 335 6.47 27.86 -26.93
CA LEU A 335 6.66 28.42 -28.28
C LEU A 335 6.24 29.89 -28.40
N LYS A 336 5.12 30.26 -27.76
CA LYS A 336 4.71 31.68 -27.72
C LYS A 336 5.76 32.53 -26.98
N ALA A 337 6.22 32.07 -25.82
CA ALA A 337 7.23 32.79 -25.05
C ALA A 337 8.50 32.95 -25.86
N ASP A 338 8.98 31.90 -26.54
CA ASP A 338 10.18 31.94 -27.40
C ASP A 338 10.05 32.92 -28.59
N VAL A 339 8.83 33.21 -29.03
CA VAL A 339 8.57 34.17 -30.13
C VAL A 339 8.52 35.62 -29.60
N PHE A 340 8.15 35.82 -28.33
CA PHE A 340 8.02 37.16 -27.75
C PHE A 340 9.31 37.62 -27.02
N ASP A 341 10.21 36.74 -26.67
CA ASP A 341 11.51 37.01 -26.10
C ASP A 341 12.56 37.23 -27.21
#